data_8b692b071a56e0abf720ddb587dcee43
#
_entry.id   8b692b071a56e0abf720ddb587dcee43
#
_cell.length_a   1.000
_cell.length_b   1.000
_cell.length_c   1.000
_cell.angle_alpha   90.00
_cell.angle_beta   90.00
_cell.angle_gamma   90.00
#
_symmetry.space_group_name_H-M   'P 1'
#
loop_
_entity.id
_entity.type
_entity.pdbx_description
1 polymer ?
#
loop_
_entity_poly.entity_id
_entity_poly.type
_entity_poly.pdbx_seq_one_letter_code
_entity_poly.pdbx_strand_id
1 'polypeptide(L)'
;MAWFAANIPDGSVQVVFHPASFGKHGHFGGDDASRAAAFVEYANDPRLDAVWFARGGYGSCRIAEAVLPRLTAVARKKRYLGYSDAGSILAMLYKAGFPHVAHGPMSSDSVRNDATAWRAINWLRSGDPSSWEPSLATDPRPAVGFNLSILDALVGT
;
A
#
# COMPACT_ATOMS: atom_id res chain seq x y z
N MET A 1 11.84 -5.06 -10.27
CA MET A 1 13.07 -5.52 -9.56
C MET A 1 14.32 -4.77 -10.03
N ALA A 2 14.61 -4.72 -11.33
CA ALA A 2 15.85 -4.06 -11.83
C ALA A 2 16.03 -2.61 -11.37
N TRP A 3 14.96 -1.81 -11.31
CA TRP A 3 15.05 -0.43 -10.84
C TRP A 3 15.54 -0.37 -9.37
N PHE A 4 14.97 -1.16 -8.48
CA PHE A 4 15.36 -1.17 -7.06
C PHE A 4 16.80 -1.62 -6.87
N ALA A 5 17.23 -2.68 -7.56
CA ALA A 5 18.62 -3.14 -7.50
C ALA A 5 19.63 -2.11 -8.03
N ALA A 6 19.24 -1.34 -9.04
CA ALA A 6 20.09 -0.30 -9.63
C ALA A 6 20.17 0.99 -8.79
N ASN A 7 19.08 1.34 -8.08
CA ASN A 7 18.96 2.63 -7.40
C ASN A 7 19.11 2.55 -5.88
N ILE A 8 19.10 1.35 -5.29
CA ILE A 8 19.32 1.10 -3.85
C ILE A 8 20.42 0.05 -3.68
N PRO A 9 21.64 0.32 -4.12
CA PRO A 9 22.73 -0.68 -4.15
C PRO A 9 23.31 -0.99 -2.76
N ASP A 10 23.09 -0.12 -1.77
CA ASP A 10 23.62 -0.26 -0.41
C ASP A 10 22.83 -1.24 0.47
N GLY A 11 21.76 -1.83 -0.07
CA GLY A 11 20.92 -2.75 0.68
C GLY A 11 20.09 -2.09 1.80
N SER A 12 20.05 -0.77 1.87
CA SER A 12 19.29 -0.03 2.90
C SER A 12 17.78 -0.26 2.83
N VAL A 13 17.28 -0.71 1.69
CA VAL A 13 15.89 -1.14 1.48
C VAL A 13 15.86 -2.41 0.67
N GLN A 14 15.18 -3.42 1.17
CA GLN A 14 14.89 -4.64 0.43
C GLN A 14 13.42 -4.68 0.04
N VAL A 15 13.13 -4.76 -1.26
CA VAL A 15 11.77 -4.92 -1.79
C VAL A 15 11.53 -6.38 -2.13
N VAL A 16 10.57 -6.99 -1.44
CA VAL A 16 10.19 -8.40 -1.63
C VAL A 16 8.78 -8.47 -2.21
N PHE A 17 8.62 -9.14 -3.36
CA PHE A 17 7.31 -9.35 -3.97
C PHE A 17 6.73 -10.68 -3.50
N HIS A 18 5.50 -10.64 -2.97
CA HIS A 18 4.77 -11.87 -2.69
C HIS A 18 4.49 -12.62 -4.00
N PRO A 19 4.68 -13.96 -4.06
CA PRO A 19 4.42 -14.73 -5.29
C PRO A 19 3.04 -14.53 -5.89
N ALA A 20 2.00 -14.34 -5.06
CA ALA A 20 0.64 -14.06 -5.51
C ALA A 20 0.51 -12.73 -6.28
N SER A 21 1.48 -11.80 -6.20
CA SER A 21 1.48 -10.57 -7.01
C SER A 21 1.58 -10.83 -8.51
N PHE A 22 2.00 -12.02 -8.90
CA PHE A 22 2.13 -12.46 -10.30
C PHE A 22 0.99 -13.40 -10.72
N GLY A 23 0.02 -13.64 -9.83
CA GLY A 23 -1.13 -14.46 -10.10
C GLY A 23 -2.10 -13.82 -11.09
N LYS A 24 -2.94 -14.67 -11.71
CA LYS A 24 -4.00 -14.23 -12.62
C LYS A 24 -5.25 -15.11 -12.43
N HIS A 25 -6.40 -14.45 -12.30
CA HIS A 25 -7.71 -15.10 -12.29
C HIS A 25 -8.74 -14.19 -12.97
N GLY A 26 -9.05 -14.46 -14.24
CA GLY A 26 -9.84 -13.56 -15.06
C GLY A 26 -9.20 -12.17 -15.20
N HIS A 27 -9.87 -11.14 -14.70
CA HIS A 27 -9.38 -9.76 -14.67
C HIS A 27 -8.57 -9.40 -13.41
N PHE A 28 -8.51 -10.31 -12.42
CA PHE A 28 -7.88 -10.06 -11.14
C PHE A 28 -6.46 -10.63 -11.08
N GLY A 29 -5.65 -10.11 -10.20
CA GLY A 29 -4.32 -10.63 -9.86
C GLY A 29 -4.38 -11.84 -8.91
N GLY A 30 -5.15 -12.86 -9.26
CA GLY A 30 -5.48 -14.01 -8.43
C GLY A 30 -6.93 -14.00 -7.94
N ASP A 31 -7.40 -15.12 -7.39
CA ASP A 31 -8.70 -15.20 -6.74
C ASP A 31 -8.72 -14.44 -5.40
N ASP A 32 -9.90 -14.16 -4.88
CA ASP A 32 -10.08 -13.36 -3.67
C ASP A 32 -9.42 -14.01 -2.44
N ALA A 33 -9.48 -15.32 -2.32
CA ALA A 33 -8.88 -16.05 -1.19
C ALA A 33 -7.35 -15.95 -1.21
N SER A 34 -6.73 -16.16 -2.38
CA SER A 34 -5.28 -16.03 -2.56
C SER A 34 -4.79 -14.62 -2.31
N ARG A 35 -5.51 -13.59 -2.80
CA ARG A 35 -5.16 -12.18 -2.60
C ARG A 35 -5.29 -11.78 -1.13
N ALA A 36 -6.37 -12.21 -0.47
CA ALA A 36 -6.57 -11.97 0.97
C ALA A 36 -5.49 -12.65 1.80
N ALA A 37 -5.15 -13.90 1.50
CA ALA A 37 -4.11 -14.65 2.20
C ALA A 37 -2.74 -13.96 2.06
N ALA A 38 -2.37 -13.58 0.84
CA ALA A 38 -1.10 -12.89 0.56
C ALA A 38 -0.98 -11.55 1.31
N PHE A 39 -2.06 -10.75 1.33
CA PHE A 39 -2.05 -9.49 2.07
C PHE A 39 -1.89 -9.72 3.57
N VAL A 40 -2.65 -10.67 4.14
CA VAL A 40 -2.58 -10.99 5.58
C VAL A 40 -1.21 -11.54 5.96
N GLU A 41 -0.62 -12.40 5.13
CA GLU A 41 0.71 -12.95 5.35
C GLU A 41 1.75 -11.83 5.46
N TYR A 42 1.82 -10.94 4.47
CA TYR A 42 2.81 -9.85 4.48
C TYR A 42 2.50 -8.78 5.53
N ALA A 43 1.24 -8.49 5.79
CA ALA A 43 0.87 -7.56 6.84
C ALA A 43 1.29 -8.08 8.24
N ASN A 44 1.21 -9.37 8.48
CA ASN A 44 1.55 -9.97 9.77
C ASN A 44 3.02 -10.45 9.89
N ASP A 45 3.80 -10.46 8.81
CA ASP A 45 5.20 -10.91 8.85
C ASP A 45 6.09 -9.90 9.61
N PRO A 46 6.64 -10.25 10.78
CA PRO A 46 7.45 -9.33 11.58
C PRO A 46 8.78 -8.92 10.93
N ARG A 47 9.20 -9.59 9.85
CA ARG A 47 10.42 -9.28 9.11
C ARG A 47 10.23 -8.13 8.12
N LEU A 48 8.99 -7.73 7.85
CA LEU A 48 8.64 -6.67 6.91
C LEU A 48 8.23 -5.41 7.68
N ASP A 49 8.75 -4.26 7.29
CA ASP A 49 8.45 -2.96 7.92
C ASP A 49 7.25 -2.26 7.28
N ALA A 50 6.97 -2.57 6.03
CA ALA A 50 5.93 -1.91 5.26
C ALA A 50 5.28 -2.83 4.22
N VAL A 51 4.06 -2.47 3.80
CA VAL A 51 3.35 -3.07 2.67
C VAL A 51 3.17 -2.00 1.59
N TRP A 52 3.79 -2.23 0.45
CA TRP A 52 3.69 -1.36 -0.72
C TRP A 52 2.89 -2.04 -1.81
N PHE A 53 1.73 -1.50 -2.15
CA PHE A 53 0.91 -2.08 -3.22
C PHE A 53 1.64 -2.00 -4.55
N ALA A 54 1.67 -3.12 -5.27
CA ALA A 54 2.46 -3.24 -6.49
C ALA A 54 1.83 -2.47 -7.66
N ARG A 55 0.51 -2.54 -7.78
CA ARG A 55 -0.27 -1.88 -8.85
C ARG A 55 -1.74 -1.75 -8.44
N GLY A 56 -2.45 -0.86 -9.12
CA GLY A 56 -3.91 -0.79 -9.06
C GLY A 56 -4.58 -1.94 -9.82
N GLY A 57 -5.84 -1.82 -10.03
CA GLY A 57 -6.67 -2.80 -10.72
C GLY A 57 -8.09 -2.73 -10.23
N TYR A 58 -8.66 -3.90 -9.91
CA TYR A 58 -10.00 -4.06 -9.37
C TYR A 58 -10.03 -5.13 -8.28
N GLY A 59 -10.98 -5.00 -7.36
CA GLY A 59 -11.35 -6.06 -6.44
C GLY A 59 -10.69 -6.00 -5.07
N SER A 60 -9.99 -4.93 -4.70
CA SER A 60 -9.48 -4.78 -3.34
C SER A 60 -10.64 -4.66 -2.32
N CYS A 61 -11.75 -4.02 -2.70
CA CYS A 61 -12.97 -3.94 -1.88
C CYS A 61 -13.54 -5.33 -1.52
N ARG A 62 -13.41 -6.31 -2.43
CA ARG A 62 -13.95 -7.66 -2.23
C ARG A 62 -13.25 -8.43 -1.10
N ILE A 63 -12.00 -8.09 -0.79
CA ILE A 63 -11.21 -8.75 0.25
C ILE A 63 -11.07 -7.91 1.52
N ALA A 64 -11.46 -6.64 1.49
CA ALA A 64 -11.24 -5.71 2.60
C ALA A 64 -11.81 -6.23 3.93
N GLU A 65 -13.09 -6.61 3.95
CA GLU A 65 -13.74 -7.12 5.16
C GLU A 65 -13.14 -8.46 5.64
N ALA A 66 -12.75 -9.33 4.71
CA ALA A 66 -12.19 -10.64 5.03
C ALA A 66 -10.78 -10.58 5.63
N VAL A 67 -10.01 -9.53 5.33
CA VAL A 67 -8.62 -9.40 5.81
C VAL A 67 -8.54 -8.72 7.17
N LEU A 68 -9.39 -7.74 7.46
CA LEU A 68 -9.29 -6.91 8.66
C LEU A 68 -9.24 -7.72 9.98
N PRO A 69 -10.14 -8.69 10.23
CA PRO A 69 -10.14 -9.47 11.47
C PRO A 69 -8.92 -10.40 11.62
N ARG A 70 -8.16 -10.58 10.55
CA ARG A 70 -6.96 -11.44 10.52
C ARG A 70 -5.67 -10.69 10.75
N LEU A 71 -5.72 -9.34 10.84
CA LEU A 71 -4.55 -8.50 11.06
C LEU A 71 -4.19 -8.45 12.55
N THR A 72 -2.92 -8.64 12.83
CA THR A 72 -2.38 -8.69 14.20
C THR A 72 -1.78 -7.35 14.64
N ALA A 73 -1.28 -7.28 15.87
CA ALA A 73 -0.54 -6.13 16.37
C ALA A 73 0.73 -5.84 15.55
N VAL A 74 1.31 -6.83 14.87
CA VAL A 74 2.43 -6.64 13.94
C VAL A 74 2.00 -5.81 12.75
N ALA A 75 0.86 -6.13 12.15
CA ALA A 75 0.31 -5.37 11.03
C ALA A 75 0.07 -3.90 11.38
N ARG A 76 -0.41 -3.61 12.61
CA ARG A 76 -0.67 -2.22 13.05
C ARG A 76 0.57 -1.33 13.10
N LYS A 77 1.75 -1.90 13.19
CA LYS A 77 3.01 -1.14 13.26
C LYS A 77 3.59 -0.79 11.88
N LYS A 78 3.09 -1.44 10.83
CA LYS A 78 3.60 -1.25 9.46
C LYS A 78 3.06 0.01 8.79
N ARG A 79 3.80 0.45 7.77
CA ARG A 79 3.35 1.49 6.84
C ARG A 79 2.71 0.84 5.62
N TYR A 80 1.61 1.42 5.16
CA TYR A 80 0.83 0.96 4.00
C TYR A 80 0.76 2.06 2.96
N LEU A 81 1.25 1.79 1.75
CA LEU A 81 1.30 2.78 0.67
C LEU A 81 0.72 2.23 -0.62
N GLY A 82 -0.17 3.00 -1.23
CA GLY A 82 -0.79 2.71 -2.53
C GLY A 82 -1.80 3.75 -2.93
N TYR A 83 -2.46 3.55 -4.06
CA TYR A 83 -3.56 4.39 -4.54
C TYR A 83 -4.50 3.58 -5.44
N SER A 84 -5.41 4.24 -6.16
CA SER A 84 -6.36 3.60 -7.06
C SER A 84 -7.17 2.52 -6.31
N ASP A 85 -7.35 1.33 -6.87
CA ASP A 85 -8.12 0.23 -6.26
C ASP A 85 -7.66 -0.12 -4.82
N ALA A 86 -6.34 -0.02 -4.53
CA ALA A 86 -5.83 -0.23 -3.18
C ALA A 86 -6.42 0.74 -2.14
N GLY A 87 -7.04 1.84 -2.59
CA GLY A 87 -7.75 2.79 -1.75
C GLY A 87 -8.80 2.16 -0.85
N SER A 88 -9.47 1.08 -1.30
CA SER A 88 -10.44 0.35 -0.47
C SER A 88 -9.80 -0.29 0.76
N ILE A 89 -8.62 -0.93 0.59
CA ILE A 89 -7.87 -1.49 1.72
C ILE A 89 -7.32 -0.38 2.62
N LEU A 90 -6.77 0.69 2.03
CA LEU A 90 -6.22 1.81 2.79
C LEU A 90 -7.31 2.50 3.63
N ALA A 91 -8.51 2.71 3.07
CA ALA A 91 -9.66 3.26 3.79
C ALA A 91 -10.08 2.38 4.97
N MET A 92 -10.17 1.06 4.74
CA MET A 92 -10.48 0.09 5.79
C MET A 92 -9.45 0.15 6.93
N LEU A 93 -8.15 0.17 6.60
CA LEU A 93 -7.08 0.26 7.59
C LEU A 93 -7.16 1.58 8.37
N TYR A 94 -7.38 2.70 7.68
CA TYR A 94 -7.53 4.01 8.30
C TYR A 94 -8.74 4.03 9.25
N LYS A 95 -9.91 3.58 8.81
CA LYS A 95 -11.14 3.44 9.62
C LYS A 95 -10.91 2.56 10.85
N ALA A 96 -10.09 1.50 10.73
CA ALA A 96 -9.72 0.61 11.83
C ALA A 96 -8.62 1.18 12.76
N GLY A 97 -8.19 2.43 12.55
CA GLY A 97 -7.23 3.13 13.40
C GLY A 97 -5.78 2.69 13.20
N PHE A 98 -5.40 2.25 11.99
CA PHE A 98 -3.99 2.03 11.65
C PHE A 98 -3.27 3.37 11.50
N PRO A 99 -2.15 3.61 12.20
CA PRO A 99 -1.56 4.95 12.27
C PRO A 99 -0.76 5.35 11.02
N HIS A 100 -0.33 4.40 10.21
CA HIS A 100 0.62 4.62 9.13
C HIS A 100 0.06 4.18 7.79
N VAL A 101 -0.99 4.86 7.32
CA VAL A 101 -1.64 4.61 6.04
C VAL A 101 -1.48 5.84 5.17
N ALA A 102 -1.02 5.68 3.93
CA ALA A 102 -0.85 6.78 3.00
C ALA A 102 -1.34 6.46 1.60
N HIS A 103 -1.94 7.46 0.96
CA HIS A 103 -2.25 7.48 -0.46
C HIS A 103 -1.02 7.98 -1.22
N GLY A 104 -0.47 7.18 -2.13
CA GLY A 104 0.73 7.55 -2.86
C GLY A 104 1.12 6.51 -3.90
N PRO A 105 2.21 6.74 -4.65
CA PRO A 105 2.60 5.95 -5.80
C PRO A 105 2.82 4.48 -5.45
N MET A 106 2.48 3.61 -6.38
CA MET A 106 2.71 2.17 -6.29
C MET A 106 4.11 1.78 -6.77
N SER A 107 4.57 0.59 -6.44
CA SER A 107 5.91 0.17 -6.84
C SER A 107 6.08 0.08 -8.36
N SER A 108 5.02 -0.15 -9.12
CA SER A 108 5.04 -0.09 -10.58
C SER A 108 5.31 1.31 -11.17
N ASP A 109 5.05 2.37 -10.41
CA ASP A 109 5.27 3.74 -10.85
C ASP A 109 6.74 4.18 -10.71
N SER A 110 7.51 3.48 -9.88
CA SER A 110 8.92 3.75 -9.61
C SER A 110 9.79 3.74 -10.87
N VAL A 111 9.42 2.93 -11.86
CA VAL A 111 10.15 2.84 -13.14
C VAL A 111 9.90 4.05 -14.07
N ARG A 112 8.97 4.92 -13.70
CA ARG A 112 8.56 6.06 -14.53
C ARG A 112 9.09 7.39 -14.03
N ASN A 113 9.37 7.50 -12.74
CA ASN A 113 9.78 8.75 -12.12
C ASN A 113 10.58 8.49 -10.83
N ASP A 114 11.89 8.70 -10.90
CA ASP A 114 12.81 8.44 -9.80
C ASP A 114 12.52 9.30 -8.56
N ALA A 115 12.19 10.58 -8.74
CA ALA A 115 11.88 11.47 -7.61
C ALA A 115 10.64 11.00 -6.84
N THR A 116 9.61 10.56 -7.57
CA THR A 116 8.40 9.98 -6.98
C THR A 116 8.69 8.67 -6.25
N ALA A 117 9.53 7.82 -6.84
CA ALA A 117 9.96 6.56 -6.24
C ALA A 117 10.72 6.79 -4.92
N TRP A 118 11.66 7.73 -4.92
CA TRP A 118 12.42 8.07 -3.71
C TRP A 118 11.56 8.66 -2.59
N ARG A 119 10.59 9.50 -2.91
CA ARG A 119 9.62 10.00 -1.92
C ARG A 119 8.83 8.85 -1.30
N ALA A 120 8.33 7.92 -2.12
CA ALA A 120 7.61 6.74 -1.66
C ALA A 120 8.47 5.87 -0.72
N ILE A 121 9.73 5.60 -1.11
CA ILE A 121 10.67 4.83 -0.32
C ILE A 121 10.98 5.52 1.02
N ASN A 122 11.23 6.82 1.02
CA ASN A 122 11.49 7.58 2.24
C ASN A 122 10.31 7.52 3.20
N TRP A 123 9.08 7.65 2.68
CA TRP A 123 7.90 7.49 3.52
C TRP A 123 7.78 6.08 4.09
N LEU A 124 7.99 5.05 3.27
CA LEU A 124 7.92 3.65 3.72
C LEU A 124 8.99 3.30 4.77
N ARG A 125 10.16 3.95 4.72
CA ARG A 125 11.24 3.76 5.70
C ARG A 125 10.96 4.44 7.03
N SER A 126 10.57 5.70 7.01
CA SER A 126 10.56 6.55 8.19
C SER A 126 9.22 7.22 8.48
N GLY A 127 8.35 7.39 7.47
CA GLY A 127 7.16 8.23 7.58
C GLY A 127 7.49 9.73 7.62
N ASP A 128 8.70 10.13 7.23
CA ASP A 128 9.19 11.49 7.33
C ASP A 128 8.28 12.47 6.56
N PRO A 129 7.84 13.58 7.20
CA PRO A 129 7.02 14.60 6.56
C PRO A 129 7.63 15.21 5.29
N SER A 130 8.96 15.22 5.14
CA SER A 130 9.63 15.68 3.92
C SER A 130 9.28 14.84 2.68
N SER A 131 8.76 13.63 2.88
CA SER A 131 8.25 12.78 1.81
C SER A 131 6.82 13.10 1.39
N TRP A 132 6.10 13.93 2.15
CA TRP A 132 4.72 14.29 1.88
C TRP A 132 4.61 15.28 0.72
N GLU A 133 3.40 15.45 0.21
CA GLU A 133 3.11 16.55 -0.72
C GLU A 133 3.31 17.89 0.01
N PRO A 134 4.11 18.81 -0.51
CA PRO A 134 4.45 20.06 0.18
C PRO A 134 3.23 20.87 0.63
N SER A 135 2.16 20.88 -0.17
CA SER A 135 0.91 21.55 0.17
C SER A 135 0.18 20.94 1.37
N LEU A 136 0.43 19.67 1.68
CA LEU A 136 -0.19 18.95 2.81
C LEU A 136 0.70 18.99 4.05
N ALA A 137 2.01 19.18 3.91
CA ALA A 137 2.94 19.14 5.01
C ALA A 137 2.73 20.30 6.01
N THR A 138 2.08 21.39 5.58
CA THR A 138 1.78 22.56 6.39
C THR A 138 0.35 22.60 6.94
N ASP A 139 -0.53 21.69 6.49
CA ASP A 139 -1.92 21.63 6.96
C ASP A 139 -2.04 20.64 8.13
N PRO A 140 -2.47 21.05 9.32
CA PRO A 140 -2.63 20.16 10.47
C PRO A 140 -3.81 19.18 10.32
N ARG A 141 -4.68 19.38 9.34
CA ARG A 141 -5.84 18.51 9.14
C ARG A 141 -5.44 17.23 8.41
N PRO A 142 -6.01 16.07 8.75
CA PRO A 142 -5.79 14.86 7.99
C PRO A 142 -6.33 15.02 6.58
N ALA A 143 -5.50 14.66 5.58
CA ALA A 143 -5.88 14.65 4.18
C ALA A 143 -6.06 13.20 3.71
N VAL A 144 -7.14 12.95 2.97
CA VAL A 144 -7.41 11.65 2.35
C VAL A 144 -7.60 11.82 0.84
N GLY A 145 -7.00 10.92 0.07
CA GLY A 145 -7.11 10.91 -1.38
C GLY A 145 -7.76 9.62 -1.87
N PHE A 146 -8.73 9.73 -2.79
CA PHE A 146 -9.41 8.60 -3.41
C PHE A 146 -9.71 8.88 -4.88
N ASN A 147 -9.79 7.81 -5.68
CA ASN A 147 -10.52 7.87 -6.94
C ASN A 147 -12.02 7.99 -6.63
N LEU A 148 -12.76 8.73 -7.45
CA LEU A 148 -14.21 8.91 -7.26
C LEU A 148 -14.96 7.58 -7.20
N SER A 149 -14.59 6.62 -8.05
CA SER A 149 -15.19 5.28 -8.04
C SER A 149 -14.94 4.48 -6.75
N ILE A 150 -13.79 4.70 -6.10
CA ILE A 150 -13.50 4.09 -4.80
C ILE A 150 -14.27 4.79 -3.71
N LEU A 151 -14.34 6.11 -3.75
CA LEU A 151 -15.11 6.89 -2.77
C LEU A 151 -16.60 6.54 -2.83
N ASP A 152 -17.17 6.46 -4.04
CA ASP A 152 -18.57 6.05 -4.25
C ASP A 152 -18.87 4.66 -3.63
N ALA A 153 -17.96 3.71 -3.84
CA ALA A 153 -18.08 2.36 -3.27
C ALA A 153 -17.93 2.32 -1.72
N LEU A 154 -17.37 3.36 -1.12
CA LEU A 154 -17.17 3.46 0.33
C LEU A 154 -18.28 4.24 1.05
N VAL A 155 -19.13 4.96 0.30
CA VAL A 155 -20.24 5.75 0.90
C VAL A 155 -21.23 4.82 1.55
N GLY A 156 -21.49 5.03 2.85
CA GLY A 156 -22.46 4.24 3.62
C GLY A 156 -21.91 2.93 4.22
N THR A 157 -20.58 2.69 4.13
CA THR A 157 -19.94 1.49 4.70
C THR A 157 -19.30 1.76 6.07
#